data_72916098c790f1cd245203a92877eb9a
#
_entry.id   72916098c790f1cd245203a92877eb9a
#
_cell.length_a   1.000
_cell.length_b   1.000
_cell.length_c   1.000
_cell.angle_alpha   90.00
_cell.angle_beta   90.00
_cell.angle_gamma   90.00
#
_symmetry.space_group_name_H-M   'P 1'
#
loop_
_entity.id
_entity.type
_entity.pdbx_description
1 polymer ?
#
loop_
_entity_poly.entity_id
_entity_poly.type
_entity_poly.pdbx_seq_one_letter_code
_entity_poly.pdbx_strand_id
1 'polypeptide(L)'
;MKANNTFRLQVTGIDKVCKAGEIFGRQCQKEGKIPVFSCEGGCIKGEIARQTANLIAREKGFARACHGELFSVPHADLAKWVRESEKVVVIDGCSLFCHSRIAENIIRRDKLVVIDALSIHRKYADLMNVDDVPEEERKQAAREVADKVLPSLQEGIPCCPEQLSFCECASLSQAESTCCG
;
A
#
# COMPACT_ATOMS: atom_id res chain seq x y z
N MET A 1 25.15 -17.90 -11.27
CA MET A 1 23.75 -17.88 -11.73
C MET A 1 22.88 -17.44 -10.56
N LYS A 2 22.25 -16.25 -10.61
CA LYS A 2 21.24 -15.88 -9.60
C LYS A 2 20.05 -16.80 -9.83
N ALA A 3 19.67 -17.58 -8.84
CA ALA A 3 18.46 -18.38 -8.90
C ALA A 3 17.28 -17.45 -9.23
N ASN A 4 16.45 -17.86 -10.17
CA ASN A 4 15.25 -17.09 -10.53
C ASN A 4 14.23 -17.26 -9.40
N ASN A 5 14.24 -16.33 -8.42
CA ASN A 5 13.41 -16.39 -7.23
C ASN A 5 11.96 -15.92 -7.51
N THR A 6 11.42 -16.32 -8.65
CA THR A 6 10.04 -16.00 -9.03
C THR A 6 9.18 -17.25 -9.08
N PHE A 7 7.91 -17.11 -8.72
CA PHE A 7 6.89 -18.13 -8.95
C PHE A 7 5.68 -17.52 -9.67
N ARG A 8 4.86 -18.35 -10.28
CA ARG A 8 3.62 -17.93 -10.94
C ARG A 8 2.43 -18.53 -10.19
N LEU A 9 1.40 -17.71 -10.01
CA LEU A 9 0.12 -18.12 -9.45
C LEU A 9 -0.94 -18.12 -10.56
N GLN A 10 -1.69 -19.21 -10.68
CA GLN A 10 -2.85 -19.29 -11.56
C GLN A 10 -4.12 -19.04 -10.74
N VAL A 11 -4.93 -18.07 -11.19
CA VAL A 11 -6.22 -17.75 -10.57
C VAL A 11 -7.35 -18.24 -11.47
N THR A 12 -8.30 -18.96 -10.87
CA THR A 12 -9.50 -19.46 -11.56
C THR A 12 -10.75 -18.72 -11.12
N GLY A 13 -11.83 -18.79 -11.90
CA GLY A 13 -13.12 -18.13 -11.56
C GLY A 13 -13.09 -16.61 -11.66
N ILE A 14 -12.33 -16.11 -12.61
CA ILE A 14 -12.14 -14.65 -12.86
C ILE A 14 -13.41 -13.93 -13.36
N ASP A 15 -14.48 -14.66 -13.67
CA ASP A 15 -15.80 -14.17 -14.05
C ASP A 15 -16.67 -13.72 -12.86
N LYS A 16 -16.25 -14.06 -11.63
CA LYS A 16 -16.97 -13.76 -10.39
C LYS A 16 -16.61 -12.37 -9.86
N VAL A 17 -17.40 -11.37 -10.23
CA VAL A 17 -17.19 -9.98 -9.77
C VAL A 17 -18.02 -9.65 -8.52
N CYS A 18 -17.50 -8.75 -7.69
CA CYS A 18 -18.21 -8.18 -6.56
C CYS A 18 -19.11 -7.02 -7.06
N LYS A 19 -20.44 -7.18 -7.02
CA LYS A 19 -21.38 -6.13 -7.46
C LYS A 19 -21.17 -4.79 -6.74
N ALA A 20 -20.88 -4.82 -5.45
CA ALA A 20 -20.59 -3.61 -4.68
C ALA A 20 -19.24 -3.01 -5.11
N GLY A 21 -18.23 -3.85 -5.40
CA GLY A 21 -16.93 -3.45 -5.93
C GLY A 21 -17.02 -2.75 -7.28
N GLU A 22 -17.89 -3.25 -8.19
CA GLU A 22 -18.17 -2.63 -9.49
C GLU A 22 -18.71 -1.19 -9.35
N ILE A 23 -19.71 -1.00 -8.48
CA ILE A 23 -20.28 0.34 -8.24
C ILE A 23 -19.24 1.26 -7.60
N PHE A 24 -18.57 0.77 -6.59
CA PHE A 24 -17.57 1.53 -5.84
C PHE A 24 -16.37 1.91 -6.72
N GLY A 25 -15.85 0.98 -7.52
CA GLY A 25 -14.74 1.22 -8.44
C GLY A 25 -15.04 2.33 -9.45
N ARG A 26 -16.21 2.26 -10.10
CA ARG A 26 -16.67 3.32 -11.03
C ARG A 26 -16.79 4.69 -10.33
N GLN A 27 -17.33 4.71 -9.12
CA GLN A 27 -17.46 5.95 -8.36
C GLN A 27 -16.10 6.54 -8.01
N CYS A 28 -15.17 5.73 -7.47
CA CYS A 28 -13.82 6.17 -7.13
C CYS A 28 -13.05 6.67 -8.35
N GLN A 29 -13.18 6.00 -9.49
CA GLN A 29 -12.57 6.42 -10.75
C GLN A 29 -13.11 7.78 -11.20
N LYS A 30 -14.44 7.97 -11.17
CA LYS A 30 -15.10 9.24 -11.52
C LYS A 30 -14.67 10.38 -10.59
N GLU A 31 -14.48 10.11 -9.32
CA GLU A 31 -14.08 11.09 -8.31
C GLU A 31 -12.55 11.32 -8.27
N GLY A 32 -11.79 10.60 -9.07
CA GLY A 32 -10.32 10.70 -9.10
C GLY A 32 -9.66 10.29 -7.79
N LYS A 33 -10.26 9.36 -7.03
CA LYS A 33 -9.71 8.92 -5.75
C LYS A 33 -8.47 8.06 -5.93
N ILE A 34 -7.49 8.27 -5.07
CA ILE A 34 -6.27 7.48 -4.98
C ILE A 34 -6.56 6.18 -4.22
N PRO A 35 -6.35 5.01 -4.83
CA PRO A 35 -6.54 3.74 -4.15
C PRO A 35 -5.47 3.48 -3.09
N VAL A 36 -5.92 2.96 -1.93
CA VAL A 36 -5.05 2.60 -0.80
C VAL A 36 -5.21 1.12 -0.48
N PHE A 37 -4.11 0.39 -0.52
CA PHE A 37 -4.00 -1.01 -0.11
C PHE A 37 -3.20 -1.16 1.16
N SER A 38 -3.24 -2.37 1.75
CA SER A 38 -2.36 -2.74 2.84
C SER A 38 -1.94 -4.19 2.75
N CYS A 39 -0.84 -4.50 3.41
CA CYS A 39 -0.53 -5.85 3.81
C CYS A 39 -1.63 -6.36 4.75
N GLU A 40 -2.25 -7.48 4.40
CA GLU A 40 -3.25 -8.17 5.20
C GLU A 40 -2.64 -9.44 5.85
N GLY A 41 -1.33 -9.38 6.15
CA GLY A 41 -0.64 -10.49 6.80
C GLY A 41 -1.24 -10.81 8.18
N GLY A 42 -1.26 -12.09 8.56
CA GLY A 42 -1.79 -12.57 9.83
C GLY A 42 -0.91 -12.24 11.05
N CYS A 43 -0.09 -11.20 10.96
CA CYS A 43 0.78 -10.75 12.05
C CYS A 43 0.46 -9.33 12.48
N ILE A 44 0.93 -8.96 13.68
CA ILE A 44 0.74 -7.62 14.25
C ILE A 44 1.15 -6.49 13.30
N LYS A 45 2.22 -6.67 12.53
CA LYS A 45 2.70 -5.68 11.55
C LYS A 45 1.70 -5.49 10.41
N GLY A 46 1.12 -6.58 9.90
CA GLY A 46 0.06 -6.55 8.89
C GLY A 46 -1.23 -5.90 9.41
N GLU A 47 -1.61 -6.17 10.65
CA GLU A 47 -2.77 -5.54 11.29
C GLU A 47 -2.59 -4.02 11.44
N ILE A 48 -1.41 -3.56 11.88
CA ILE A 48 -1.10 -2.12 11.96
C ILE A 48 -1.15 -1.48 10.57
N ALA A 49 -0.58 -2.13 9.56
CA ALA A 49 -0.65 -1.64 8.17
C ALA A 49 -2.09 -1.53 7.67
N ARG A 50 -2.94 -2.53 7.95
CA ARG A 50 -4.36 -2.52 7.61
C ARG A 50 -5.10 -1.36 8.28
N GLN A 51 -4.88 -1.14 9.56
CA GLN A 51 -5.48 -0.03 10.30
C GLN A 51 -4.99 1.33 9.75
N THR A 52 -3.70 1.46 9.45
CA THR A 52 -3.11 2.65 8.82
C THR A 52 -3.80 2.96 7.48
N ALA A 53 -3.91 1.96 6.61
CA ALA A 53 -4.57 2.13 5.31
C ALA A 53 -6.05 2.54 5.45
N ASN A 54 -6.75 2.03 6.47
CA ASN A 54 -8.12 2.44 6.76
C ASN A 54 -8.21 3.90 7.23
N LEU A 55 -7.22 4.40 7.97
CA LEU A 55 -7.16 5.81 8.36
C LEU A 55 -6.93 6.71 7.14
N ILE A 56 -5.90 6.40 6.34
CA ILE A 56 -5.57 7.16 5.12
C ILE A 56 -6.75 7.18 4.14
N ALA A 57 -7.45 6.05 3.96
CA ALA A 57 -8.56 5.95 3.02
C ALA A 57 -9.81 6.76 3.43
N ARG A 58 -9.89 7.26 4.67
CA ARG A 58 -10.96 8.17 5.13
C ARG A 58 -10.68 9.62 4.76
N GLU A 59 -9.44 9.94 4.44
CA GLU A 59 -9.05 11.28 4.07
C GLU A 59 -9.55 11.65 2.67
N LYS A 60 -9.79 12.94 2.47
CA LYS A 60 -10.29 13.45 1.19
C LYS A 60 -9.30 13.10 0.05
N GLY A 61 -9.81 12.56 -1.03
CA GLY A 61 -9.01 12.18 -2.19
C GLY A 61 -8.50 10.73 -2.17
N PHE A 62 -8.71 9.99 -1.08
CA PHE A 62 -8.30 8.58 -0.97
C PHE A 62 -9.51 7.66 -0.86
N ALA A 63 -9.32 6.38 -1.19
CA ALA A 63 -10.32 5.34 -0.93
C ALA A 63 -9.65 3.97 -0.74
N ARG A 64 -10.22 3.14 0.13
CA ARG A 64 -9.75 1.79 0.37
C ARG A 64 -10.04 0.91 -0.85
N ALA A 65 -9.02 0.27 -1.42
CA ALA A 65 -9.19 -0.65 -2.51
C ALA A 65 -9.15 -2.11 -2.03
N CYS A 66 -9.76 -3.00 -2.81
CA CYS A 66 -9.81 -4.43 -2.54
C CYS A 66 -8.72 -5.16 -3.31
N HIS A 67 -7.67 -5.61 -2.61
CA HIS A 67 -6.60 -6.38 -3.24
C HIS A 67 -7.07 -7.76 -3.70
N GLY A 68 -8.03 -8.37 -3.01
CA GLY A 68 -8.60 -9.65 -3.43
C GLY A 68 -9.17 -9.58 -4.84
N GLU A 69 -9.99 -8.57 -5.14
CA GLU A 69 -10.56 -8.36 -6.46
C GLU A 69 -9.52 -7.93 -7.49
N LEU A 70 -8.59 -7.06 -7.10
CA LEU A 70 -7.48 -6.65 -7.98
C LEU A 70 -6.67 -7.85 -8.48
N PHE A 71 -6.37 -8.82 -7.59
CA PHE A 71 -5.51 -9.95 -7.91
C PHE A 71 -6.25 -11.13 -8.54
N SER A 72 -7.57 -11.23 -8.34
CA SER A 72 -8.36 -12.36 -8.81
C SER A 72 -9.32 -12.04 -9.96
N VAL A 73 -9.72 -10.78 -10.15
CA VAL A 73 -10.71 -10.38 -11.16
C VAL A 73 -10.22 -9.14 -11.95
N PRO A 74 -9.24 -9.32 -12.85
CA PRO A 74 -8.56 -8.19 -13.49
C PRO A 74 -9.45 -7.30 -14.36
N HIS A 75 -10.63 -7.76 -14.76
CA HIS A 75 -11.59 -6.98 -15.58
C HIS A 75 -12.65 -6.23 -14.75
N ALA A 76 -12.72 -6.47 -13.43
CA ALA A 76 -13.63 -5.75 -12.53
C ALA A 76 -13.40 -4.24 -12.57
N ASP A 77 -14.44 -3.44 -12.42
CA ASP A 77 -14.33 -1.97 -12.45
C ASP A 77 -13.48 -1.46 -11.28
N LEU A 78 -13.50 -2.13 -10.13
CA LEU A 78 -12.58 -1.83 -9.04
C LEU A 78 -11.11 -2.06 -9.44
N ALA A 79 -10.82 -3.17 -10.10
CA ALA A 79 -9.47 -3.46 -10.58
C ALA A 79 -9.01 -2.49 -11.68
N LYS A 80 -9.92 -2.06 -12.57
CA LYS A 80 -9.65 -1.03 -13.59
C LYS A 80 -9.32 0.31 -12.93
N TRP A 81 -10.15 0.78 -11.98
CA TRP A 81 -9.87 1.99 -11.23
C TRP A 81 -8.46 2.00 -10.66
N VAL A 82 -8.05 0.91 -10.00
CA VAL A 82 -6.71 0.83 -9.40
C VAL A 82 -5.62 0.91 -10.45
N ARG A 83 -5.71 0.15 -11.55
CA ARG A 83 -4.66 0.13 -12.59
C ARG A 83 -4.56 1.44 -13.37
N GLU A 84 -5.68 2.14 -13.55
CA GLU A 84 -5.75 3.39 -14.31
C GLU A 84 -5.39 4.62 -13.46
N SER A 85 -5.45 4.51 -12.13
CA SER A 85 -5.04 5.59 -11.22
C SER A 85 -3.59 6.02 -11.46
N GLU A 86 -3.34 7.33 -11.33
CA GLU A 86 -1.98 7.88 -11.47
C GLU A 86 -1.07 7.52 -10.31
N LYS A 87 -1.65 7.32 -9.11
CA LYS A 87 -0.96 6.88 -7.90
C LYS A 87 -1.75 5.77 -7.23
N VAL A 88 -1.03 4.84 -6.63
CA VAL A 88 -1.59 3.75 -5.81
C VAL A 88 -0.75 3.62 -4.55
N VAL A 89 -1.37 3.78 -3.40
CA VAL A 89 -0.67 3.69 -2.10
C VAL A 89 -0.76 2.26 -1.58
N VAL A 90 0.39 1.69 -1.22
CA VAL A 90 0.49 0.36 -0.59
C VAL A 90 1.20 0.48 0.75
N ILE A 91 0.49 0.16 1.83
CA ILE A 91 1.05 0.13 3.18
C ILE A 91 1.46 -1.31 3.49
N ASP A 92 2.74 -1.60 3.38
CA ASP A 92 3.29 -2.88 3.83
C ASP A 92 3.60 -2.85 5.34
N GLY A 93 3.39 -3.97 6.01
CA GLY A 93 3.59 -4.09 7.44
C GLY A 93 5.06 -4.10 7.85
N CYS A 94 5.96 -4.47 6.95
CA CYS A 94 7.41 -4.54 7.18
C CYS A 94 8.19 -4.59 5.86
N SER A 95 9.51 -4.54 5.96
CA SER A 95 10.47 -4.54 4.85
C SER A 95 10.47 -5.79 3.96
N LEU A 96 9.61 -6.78 4.21
CA LEU A 96 9.38 -7.89 3.28
C LEU A 96 8.57 -7.47 2.05
N PHE A 97 7.81 -6.38 2.13
CA PHE A 97 7.04 -5.80 1.03
C PHE A 97 6.16 -6.81 0.28
N CYS A 98 5.45 -7.66 1.02
CA CYS A 98 4.71 -8.78 0.44
C CYS A 98 3.65 -8.33 -0.56
N HIS A 99 2.86 -7.31 -0.22
CA HIS A 99 1.78 -6.82 -1.07
C HIS A 99 2.26 -5.97 -2.23
N SER A 100 3.24 -5.08 -2.01
CA SER A 100 3.81 -4.28 -3.10
C SER A 100 4.49 -5.14 -4.14
N ARG A 101 5.26 -6.19 -3.75
CA ARG A 101 5.86 -7.15 -4.70
C ARG A 101 4.83 -7.90 -5.55
N ILE A 102 3.63 -8.20 -4.99
CA ILE A 102 2.54 -8.79 -5.77
C ILE A 102 1.93 -7.72 -6.69
N ALA A 103 1.68 -6.53 -6.16
CA ALA A 103 1.08 -5.41 -6.88
C ALA A 103 1.91 -4.98 -8.11
N GLU A 104 3.23 -5.02 -8.04
CA GLU A 104 4.16 -4.72 -9.14
C GLU A 104 3.94 -5.58 -10.40
N ASN A 105 3.28 -6.75 -10.27
CA ASN A 105 2.92 -7.56 -11.44
C ASN A 105 1.69 -7.05 -12.19
N ILE A 106 0.91 -6.13 -11.60
CA ILE A 106 -0.38 -5.67 -12.12
C ILE A 106 -0.39 -4.16 -12.30
N ILE A 107 0.32 -3.45 -11.43
CA ILE A 107 0.40 -1.98 -11.40
C ILE A 107 1.82 -1.57 -11.78
N ARG A 108 1.95 -0.56 -12.61
CA ARG A 108 3.25 0.00 -12.97
C ARG A 108 3.96 0.54 -11.74
N ARG A 109 5.26 0.23 -11.62
CA ARG A 109 6.07 0.59 -10.45
C ARG A 109 6.13 2.11 -10.19
N ASP A 110 6.17 2.90 -11.24
CA ASP A 110 6.18 4.37 -11.17
C ASP A 110 4.90 5.00 -10.61
N LYS A 111 3.83 4.22 -10.54
CA LYS A 111 2.55 4.61 -9.91
C LYS A 111 2.43 4.16 -8.44
N LEU A 112 3.30 3.25 -8.00
CA LEU A 112 3.23 2.69 -6.65
C LEU A 112 3.94 3.60 -5.64
N VAL A 113 3.23 4.01 -4.60
CA VAL A 113 3.78 4.63 -3.40
C VAL A 113 3.77 3.59 -2.30
N VAL A 114 4.95 3.03 -2.00
CA VAL A 114 5.10 1.94 -1.04
C VAL A 114 5.59 2.48 0.30
N ILE A 115 4.91 2.09 1.38
CA ILE A 115 5.20 2.53 2.74
C ILE A 115 5.47 1.31 3.62
N ASP A 116 6.61 1.28 4.30
CA ASP A 116 6.92 0.32 5.37
C ASP A 116 6.45 0.88 6.71
N ALA A 117 5.32 0.36 7.21
CA ALA A 117 4.74 0.83 8.45
C ALA A 117 5.68 0.57 9.66
N LEU A 118 6.38 -0.58 9.69
CA LEU A 118 7.30 -0.92 10.77
C LEU A 118 8.47 0.05 10.88
N SER A 119 9.02 0.52 9.75
CA SER A 119 10.11 1.50 9.76
C SER A 119 9.73 2.81 10.43
N ILE A 120 8.43 3.13 10.45
CA ILE A 120 7.88 4.36 11.00
C ILE A 120 7.57 4.22 12.49
N HIS A 121 6.73 3.25 12.87
CA HIS A 121 6.33 3.09 14.28
C HIS A 121 7.37 2.36 15.14
N ARG A 122 8.26 1.56 14.53
CA ARG A 122 9.41 0.88 15.17
C ARG A 122 9.08 0.00 16.40
N LYS A 123 7.83 -0.47 16.47
CA LYS A 123 7.31 -1.27 17.58
C LYS A 123 6.97 -2.69 17.09
N TYR A 124 7.01 -3.66 17.98
CA TYR A 124 6.50 -5.02 17.74
C TYR A 124 7.20 -5.79 16.61
N ALA A 125 8.49 -5.47 16.31
CA ALA A 125 9.24 -6.10 15.23
C ALA A 125 9.32 -7.63 15.36
N ASP A 126 9.50 -8.10 16.60
CA ASP A 126 9.70 -9.51 16.93
C ASP A 126 8.40 -10.25 17.29
N LEU A 127 7.26 -9.55 17.32
CA LEU A 127 5.97 -10.16 17.61
C LEU A 127 5.29 -10.63 16.31
N MET A 128 4.64 -11.78 16.42
CA MET A 128 3.84 -12.35 15.35
C MET A 128 2.34 -12.24 15.63
N ASN A 129 1.94 -12.60 16.83
CA ASN A 129 0.55 -12.72 17.18
C ASN A 129 -0.10 -11.34 17.42
N VAL A 130 -1.25 -11.12 16.82
CA VAL A 130 -1.99 -9.85 16.92
C VAL A 130 -2.48 -9.61 18.36
N ASP A 131 -2.86 -10.68 19.06
CA ASP A 131 -3.43 -10.59 20.41
C ASP A 131 -2.40 -10.35 21.50
N ASP A 132 -1.11 -10.43 21.19
CA ASP A 132 -0.03 -10.09 22.13
C ASP A 132 0.06 -8.57 22.41
N VAL A 133 -0.65 -7.76 21.61
CA VAL A 133 -0.67 -6.28 21.72
C VAL A 133 -2.10 -5.80 21.88
N PRO A 134 -2.41 -4.99 22.92
CA PRO A 134 -3.73 -4.42 23.10
C PRO A 134 -4.24 -3.64 21.88
N GLU A 135 -5.55 -3.69 21.61
CA GLU A 135 -6.15 -3.05 20.43
C GLU A 135 -5.84 -1.55 20.37
N GLU A 136 -5.90 -0.85 21.51
CA GLU A 136 -5.64 0.59 21.54
C GLU A 136 -4.18 0.93 21.21
N GLU A 137 -3.22 0.09 21.59
CA GLU A 137 -1.82 0.28 21.22
C GLU A 137 -1.61 0.06 19.70
N ARG A 138 -2.30 -0.95 19.12
CA ARG A 138 -2.30 -1.17 17.66
C ARG A 138 -2.88 0.03 16.91
N LYS A 139 -4.00 0.56 17.39
CA LYS A 139 -4.62 1.76 16.83
C LYS A 139 -3.71 2.99 16.94
N GLN A 140 -3.02 3.13 18.07
CA GLN A 140 -2.07 4.22 18.27
C GLN A 140 -0.91 4.13 17.29
N ALA A 141 -0.30 2.95 17.14
CA ALA A 141 0.78 2.73 16.16
C ALA A 141 0.31 3.03 14.73
N ALA A 142 -0.92 2.62 14.38
CA ALA A 142 -1.49 2.92 13.07
C ALA A 142 -1.71 4.44 12.85
N ARG A 143 -2.15 5.18 13.87
CA ARG A 143 -2.26 6.64 13.81
C ARG A 143 -0.89 7.30 13.61
N GLU A 144 0.13 6.88 14.38
CA GLU A 144 1.50 7.39 14.24
C GLU A 144 2.02 7.25 12.80
N VAL A 145 1.74 6.13 12.15
CA VAL A 145 2.11 5.93 10.74
C VAL A 145 1.28 6.83 9.82
N ALA A 146 -0.03 6.86 9.97
CA ALA A 146 -0.91 7.64 9.13
C ALA A 146 -0.57 9.14 9.19
N ASP A 147 -0.42 9.70 10.40
CA ASP A 147 -0.11 11.12 10.62
C ASP A 147 1.24 11.51 9.97
N LYS A 148 2.21 10.60 9.99
CA LYS A 148 3.53 10.86 9.42
C LYS A 148 3.52 10.82 7.88
N VAL A 149 2.72 9.96 7.26
CA VAL A 149 2.75 9.78 5.79
C VAL A 149 1.74 10.65 5.04
N LEU A 150 0.62 11.01 5.67
CA LEU A 150 -0.45 11.78 5.03
C LEU A 150 0.01 13.09 4.40
N PRO A 151 0.83 13.93 5.03
CA PRO A 151 1.30 15.18 4.41
C PRO A 151 1.98 14.93 3.06
N SER A 152 2.92 13.98 3.00
CA SER A 152 3.64 13.64 1.77
C SER A 152 2.73 13.07 0.69
N LEU A 153 1.70 12.30 1.07
CA LEU A 153 0.75 11.74 0.13
C LEU A 153 -0.15 12.82 -0.48
N GLN A 154 -0.56 13.81 0.31
CA GLN A 154 -1.40 14.93 -0.11
C GLN A 154 -0.65 15.93 -0.99
N GLU A 155 0.61 16.21 -0.69
CA GLU A 155 1.47 17.10 -1.47
C GLU A 155 1.98 16.47 -2.78
N GLY A 156 1.80 15.16 -2.94
CA GLY A 156 2.29 14.43 -4.11
C GLY A 156 3.80 14.19 -4.11
N ILE A 157 4.47 14.43 -3.00
CA ILE A 157 5.89 14.18 -2.81
C ILE A 157 6.09 12.69 -2.47
N PRO A 158 6.98 11.95 -3.14
CA PRO A 158 7.30 10.59 -2.74
C PRO A 158 7.87 10.60 -1.32
N CYS A 159 7.40 9.67 -0.49
CA CYS A 159 7.93 9.48 0.86
C CYS A 159 9.45 9.34 0.84
N CYS A 160 10.09 9.81 1.89
CA CYS A 160 11.54 9.85 2.08
C CYS A 160 12.27 8.62 1.49
N PRO A 161 13.42 8.78 0.81
CA PRO A 161 14.17 7.69 0.17
C PRO A 161 14.48 6.49 1.09
N GLU A 162 14.63 6.71 2.38
CA GLU A 162 14.83 5.64 3.37
C GLU A 162 13.61 4.71 3.55
N GLN A 163 12.42 5.17 3.13
CA GLN A 163 11.18 4.36 3.18
C GLN A 163 10.91 3.64 1.86
N LEU A 164 11.63 4.00 0.81
CA LEU A 164 11.52 3.44 -0.53
C LEU A 164 12.72 2.53 -0.83
N SER A 165 12.94 1.49 -0.01
CA SER A 165 13.97 0.48 -0.32
C SER A 165 13.71 -0.26 -1.65
N PHE A 166 12.62 0.06 -2.31
CA PHE A 166 12.24 -0.42 -3.64
C PHE A 166 12.41 0.62 -4.77
N CYS A 167 12.62 1.91 -4.45
CA CYS A 167 12.94 2.90 -5.47
C CYS A 167 14.46 2.96 -5.68
N GLU A 168 14.91 2.48 -6.81
CA GLU A 168 16.22 2.89 -7.35
C GLU A 168 16.19 4.39 -7.66
N CYS A 169 16.57 5.23 -6.69
CA CYS A 169 17.02 6.59 -6.96
C CYS A 169 18.43 6.55 -7.58
N ALA A 170 18.57 5.92 -8.73
CA ALA A 170 19.87 5.83 -9.44
C ALA A 170 20.11 6.97 -10.42
N SER A 171 19.35 8.08 -10.38
CA SER A 171 19.52 9.17 -11.36
C SER A 171 19.31 10.59 -10.84
N LEU A 172 19.47 10.86 -9.54
CA LEU A 172 19.49 12.24 -9.03
C LEU A 172 20.70 12.50 -8.14
N SER A 173 21.89 12.20 -8.65
CA SER A 173 23.12 12.81 -8.16
C SER A 173 23.36 14.09 -8.96
N GLN A 174 22.79 15.17 -8.54
CA GLN A 174 23.22 16.57 -8.72
C GLN A 174 22.00 17.51 -8.60
N ALA A 175 21.53 17.69 -7.40
CA ALA A 175 20.85 18.95 -7.02
C ALA A 175 21.01 19.10 -5.50
N GLU A 176 21.81 20.02 -5.16
CA GLU A 176 22.16 20.69 -3.92
C GLU A 176 21.34 20.41 -2.64
N SER A 177 22.12 20.00 -1.63
CA SER A 177 21.88 20.09 -0.21
C SER A 177 21.18 21.39 0.22
N THR A 178 19.86 21.33 0.45
CA THR A 178 19.19 22.28 1.35
C THR A 178 17.76 21.76 1.64
N CYS A 179 17.65 20.79 2.52
CA CYS A 179 16.41 20.47 3.22
C CYS A 179 16.72 19.63 4.45
N CYS A 180 17.25 20.26 5.48
CA CYS A 180 17.13 19.85 6.89
C CYS A 180 17.45 21.08 7.73
N GLY A 181 16.43 21.82 8.12
CA GLY A 181 16.43 22.80 9.16
C GLY A 181 15.25 22.49 10.07
#